data_248f793d7392f1721841036d2d1d0012
#
_entry.id   248f793d7392f1721841036d2d1d0012
#
_cell.length_a   1.000
_cell.length_b   1.000
_cell.length_c   1.000
_cell.angle_alpha   90.00
_cell.angle_beta   90.00
_cell.angle_gamma   90.00
#
_symmetry.space_group_name_H-M   'P 1'
#
loop_
_entity.id
_entity.type
_entity.pdbx_description
1 polymer ?
#
loop_
_entity_poly.entity_id
_entity_poly.type
_entity_poly.pdbx_seq_one_letter_code
_entity_poly.pdbx_strand_id
1 'polypeptide(L)'
;MNMEIFQKSFKSLFKTLAFSSLIFAAGCINQGNKSPQKMPSDAEIKEQMIEANYNMVEVESEQIDAFVQRRGWKMQKSGTGLRYMIYEGGKGPNATTGQVAKVNYEVTLLDGTKLYSSQETGPQEFLIGMDNVESGLHEGITYMNVGSKAKMILPIHLAHGLLGDENKIPSNATIIYDIELLALK
;
A
#
# COMPACT_ATOMS: atom_id res chain seq x y z
N MET A 1 8.63 -57.28 -34.72
CA MET A 1 8.24 -57.81 -33.39
C MET A 1 7.18 -56.88 -32.86
N ASN A 2 6.13 -57.14 -33.08
CA ASN A 2 4.83 -57.77 -32.97
C ASN A 2 3.72 -56.72 -33.02
N MET A 3 3.27 -56.49 -34.25
CA MET A 3 2.08 -55.62 -34.52
C MET A 3 0.77 -56.41 -34.29
N GLU A 4 0.83 -57.71 -34.01
CA GLU A 4 -0.34 -58.57 -33.79
C GLU A 4 -0.91 -58.52 -32.36
N ILE A 5 -0.13 -58.11 -31.38
CA ILE A 5 -0.60 -58.05 -29.98
C ILE A 5 -1.45 -56.79 -29.75
N PHE A 6 -1.23 -55.74 -30.53
CA PHE A 6 -1.95 -54.50 -30.39
C PHE A 6 -3.41 -54.54 -30.97
N GLN A 7 -3.64 -55.40 -31.96
CA GLN A 7 -4.98 -55.56 -32.58
C GLN A 7 -5.92 -56.46 -31.78
N LYS A 8 -5.44 -57.37 -30.95
CA LYS A 8 -6.31 -58.23 -30.12
C LYS A 8 -6.84 -57.51 -28.88
N SER A 9 -6.09 -56.54 -28.34
CA SER A 9 -6.52 -55.77 -27.16
C SER A 9 -7.61 -54.76 -27.49
N PHE A 10 -7.62 -54.22 -28.74
CA PHE A 10 -8.59 -53.22 -29.18
C PHE A 10 -9.98 -53.75 -29.47
N LYS A 11 -10.09 -55.07 -29.86
CA LYS A 11 -11.38 -55.72 -30.12
C LYS A 11 -12.12 -56.21 -28.89
N SER A 12 -11.44 -56.36 -27.76
CA SER A 12 -12.06 -56.75 -26.47
C SER A 12 -12.72 -55.57 -25.76
N LEU A 13 -12.26 -54.31 -26.02
CA LEU A 13 -12.77 -53.13 -25.36
C LEU A 13 -14.08 -52.63 -25.93
N PHE A 14 -14.47 -53.08 -27.14
CA PHE A 14 -15.67 -52.62 -27.85
C PHE A 14 -16.92 -53.46 -27.61
N LYS A 15 -16.81 -54.60 -26.87
CA LYS A 15 -17.96 -55.51 -26.61
C LYS A 15 -18.62 -55.33 -25.26
N THR A 16 -18.09 -54.46 -24.38
CA THR A 16 -18.68 -54.21 -23.04
C THR A 16 -19.38 -52.86 -22.93
N LEU A 17 -19.49 -52.09 -24.01
CA LEU A 17 -20.08 -50.75 -23.99
C LEU A 17 -21.52 -50.66 -24.56
N ALA A 18 -22.23 -51.81 -24.69
CA ALA A 18 -23.55 -51.86 -25.31
C ALA A 18 -24.69 -52.26 -24.36
N PHE A 19 -24.49 -52.23 -23.03
CA PHE A 19 -25.58 -52.65 -22.12
C PHE A 19 -25.68 -51.79 -20.83
N SER A 20 -25.45 -50.46 -20.92
CA SER A 20 -25.73 -49.56 -19.83
C SER A 20 -26.29 -48.23 -20.28
N SER A 21 -27.35 -48.28 -21.06
CA SER A 21 -28.11 -47.13 -21.52
C SER A 21 -29.58 -47.31 -21.19
N LEU A 22 -29.93 -47.26 -19.93
CA LEU A 22 -31.34 -47.01 -19.50
C LEU A 22 -31.41 -46.90 -17.94
N ILE A 23 -30.86 -45.94 -17.32
CA ILE A 23 -31.32 -45.40 -16.00
C ILE A 23 -30.64 -44.00 -15.82
N PHE A 24 -31.13 -42.99 -16.57
CA PHE A 24 -30.83 -41.62 -16.22
C PHE A 24 -32.05 -40.74 -16.60
N ALA A 25 -33.14 -41.01 -15.90
CA ALA A 25 -34.31 -40.13 -15.96
C ALA A 25 -34.90 -40.05 -14.54
N ALA A 26 -34.33 -39.30 -13.67
CA ALA A 26 -34.93 -38.65 -12.51
C ALA A 26 -33.84 -37.97 -11.64
N GLY A 27 -32.94 -37.23 -12.27
CA GLY A 27 -32.17 -36.20 -11.56
C GLY A 27 -33.02 -34.94 -11.52
N CYS A 28 -33.84 -34.76 -10.50
CA CYS A 28 -34.45 -33.47 -10.19
C CYS A 28 -33.32 -32.45 -10.14
N ILE A 29 -33.23 -31.60 -11.15
CA ILE A 29 -32.49 -30.37 -11.12
C ILE A 29 -33.14 -29.57 -10.00
N ASN A 30 -32.62 -29.67 -8.80
CA ASN A 30 -32.87 -28.71 -7.75
C ASN A 30 -32.17 -27.42 -8.21
N GLN A 31 -32.83 -26.69 -9.12
CA GLN A 31 -32.55 -25.29 -9.33
C GLN A 31 -32.89 -24.61 -8.01
N GLY A 32 -31.90 -24.62 -7.10
CA GLY A 32 -31.95 -23.75 -5.94
C GLY A 32 -32.28 -22.36 -6.48
N ASN A 33 -33.49 -21.94 -6.17
CA ASN A 33 -34.02 -20.62 -6.44
C ASN A 33 -33.06 -19.63 -5.74
N LYS A 34 -31.97 -19.24 -6.43
CA LYS A 34 -31.18 -18.09 -6.01
C LYS A 34 -32.13 -16.92 -6.16
N SER A 35 -32.77 -16.54 -5.06
CA SER A 35 -33.47 -15.27 -4.99
C SER A 35 -32.55 -14.21 -5.61
N PRO A 36 -33.08 -13.32 -6.47
CA PRO A 36 -32.27 -12.25 -7.04
C PRO A 36 -31.60 -11.53 -5.87
N GLN A 37 -30.26 -11.58 -5.84
CA GLN A 37 -29.49 -10.86 -4.83
C GLN A 37 -29.85 -9.39 -5.04
N LYS A 38 -30.58 -8.83 -4.06
CA LYS A 38 -30.94 -7.42 -4.04
C LYS A 38 -29.60 -6.65 -4.14
N MET A 39 -29.42 -5.86 -5.18
CA MET A 39 -28.26 -4.97 -5.28
C MET A 39 -28.25 -4.09 -4.01
N PRO A 40 -27.10 -3.95 -3.33
CA PRO A 40 -27.01 -3.09 -2.16
C PRO A 40 -27.41 -1.66 -2.55
N SER A 41 -28.06 -0.97 -1.66
CA SER A 41 -28.39 0.45 -1.84
C SER A 41 -27.11 1.30 -1.79
N ASP A 42 -27.17 2.51 -2.36
CA ASP A 42 -26.04 3.45 -2.31
C ASP A 42 -25.58 3.74 -0.87
N ALA A 43 -26.49 3.72 0.10
CA ALA A 43 -26.17 3.88 1.50
C ALA A 43 -25.38 2.68 2.07
N GLU A 44 -25.78 1.45 1.73
CA GLU A 44 -25.08 0.23 2.14
C GLU A 44 -23.69 0.15 1.49
N ILE A 45 -23.56 0.54 0.21
CA ILE A 45 -22.27 0.61 -0.49
C ILE A 45 -21.35 1.62 0.20
N LYS A 46 -21.88 2.80 0.52
CA LYS A 46 -21.10 3.85 1.20
C LYS A 46 -20.62 3.39 2.57
N GLU A 47 -21.45 2.73 3.35
CA GLU A 47 -21.09 2.22 4.68
C GLU A 47 -20.00 1.15 4.58
N GLN A 48 -20.13 0.20 3.64
CA GLN A 48 -19.11 -0.82 3.38
C GLN A 48 -17.76 -0.20 2.94
N MET A 49 -17.80 0.85 2.11
CA MET A 49 -16.58 1.56 1.72
C MET A 49 -15.91 2.28 2.88
N ILE A 50 -16.69 2.90 3.77
CA ILE A 50 -16.15 3.56 4.97
C ILE A 50 -15.50 2.52 5.90
N GLU A 51 -16.16 1.40 6.14
CA GLU A 51 -15.62 0.31 6.96
C GLU A 51 -14.36 -0.29 6.34
N ALA A 52 -14.35 -0.54 5.03
CA ALA A 52 -13.17 -1.04 4.33
C ALA A 52 -11.98 -0.07 4.42
N ASN A 53 -12.22 1.23 4.26
CA ASN A 53 -11.18 2.25 4.41
C ASN A 53 -10.66 2.32 5.85
N TYR A 54 -11.54 2.26 6.85
CA TYR A 54 -11.14 2.25 8.25
C TYR A 54 -10.25 1.06 8.56
N ASN A 55 -10.67 -0.15 8.17
CA ASN A 55 -9.89 -1.36 8.37
C ASN A 55 -8.52 -1.30 7.68
N MET A 56 -8.45 -0.73 6.46
CA MET A 56 -7.18 -0.56 5.74
C MET A 56 -6.21 0.35 6.49
N VAL A 57 -6.70 1.50 7.00
CA VAL A 57 -5.87 2.45 7.77
C VAL A 57 -5.39 1.83 9.08
N GLU A 58 -6.24 1.05 9.76
CA GLU A 58 -5.87 0.38 11.02
C GLU A 58 -4.80 -0.68 10.79
N VAL A 59 -4.98 -1.56 9.80
CA VAL A 59 -4.00 -2.59 9.44
C VAL A 59 -2.66 -1.96 9.03
N GLU A 60 -2.67 -0.90 8.22
CA GLU A 60 -1.46 -0.15 7.87
C GLU A 60 -0.78 0.43 9.11
N SER A 61 -1.57 1.05 10.01
CA SER A 61 -1.06 1.62 11.26
C SER A 61 -0.34 0.58 12.11
N GLU A 62 -0.91 -0.62 12.26
CA GLU A 62 -0.28 -1.73 12.97
C GLU A 62 1.01 -2.22 12.30
N GLN A 63 1.04 -2.30 10.97
CA GLN A 63 2.22 -2.66 10.19
C GLN A 63 3.37 -1.65 10.40
N ILE A 64 3.04 -0.34 10.38
CA ILE A 64 4.02 0.71 10.64
C ILE A 64 4.54 0.61 12.08
N ASP A 65 3.65 0.44 13.07
CA ASP A 65 4.05 0.37 14.47
C ASP A 65 4.93 -0.87 14.73
N ALA A 66 4.61 -2.03 14.15
CA ALA A 66 5.46 -3.21 14.19
C ALA A 66 6.82 -3.00 13.50
N PHE A 67 6.86 -2.26 12.38
CA PHE A 67 8.10 -1.90 11.70
C PHE A 67 8.98 -1.00 12.59
N VAL A 68 8.40 0.04 13.19
CA VAL A 68 9.08 0.97 14.12
C VAL A 68 9.66 0.20 15.29
N GLN A 69 8.89 -0.71 15.88
CA GLN A 69 9.32 -1.55 16.99
C GLN A 69 10.52 -2.45 16.61
N ARG A 70 10.46 -3.14 15.45
CA ARG A 70 11.57 -3.99 14.97
C ARG A 70 12.87 -3.20 14.73
N ARG A 71 12.76 -1.92 14.35
CA ARG A 71 13.91 -1.02 14.15
C ARG A 71 14.43 -0.40 15.45
N GLY A 72 13.69 -0.52 16.55
CA GLY A 72 14.02 0.12 17.82
C GLY A 72 13.92 1.65 17.76
N TRP A 73 13.13 2.20 16.82
CA TRP A 73 12.97 3.64 16.66
C TRP A 73 11.98 4.19 17.69
N LYS A 74 12.36 5.32 18.30
CA LYS A 74 11.49 6.02 19.27
C LYS A 74 10.72 7.11 18.54
N MET A 75 9.74 6.71 17.73
CA MET A 75 8.92 7.64 16.96
C MET A 75 7.70 8.12 17.75
N GLN A 76 7.30 9.36 17.48
CA GLN A 76 6.02 9.93 17.90
C GLN A 76 4.99 9.70 16.79
N LYS A 77 3.72 9.55 17.17
CA LYS A 77 2.58 9.44 16.26
C LYS A 77 1.75 10.71 16.37
N SER A 78 1.52 11.39 15.25
CA SER A 78 0.63 12.54 15.19
C SER A 78 -0.84 12.13 15.10
N GLY A 79 -1.74 13.11 15.20
CA GLY A 79 -3.19 12.89 15.06
C GLY A 79 -3.61 12.41 13.67
N THR A 80 -2.83 12.69 12.63
CA THR A 80 -3.07 12.24 11.25
C THR A 80 -2.52 10.85 10.95
N GLY A 81 -1.71 10.30 11.86
CA GLY A 81 -1.07 8.99 11.68
C GLY A 81 0.37 9.04 11.17
N LEU A 82 0.95 10.21 10.95
CA LEU A 82 2.37 10.37 10.66
C LEU A 82 3.19 9.85 11.84
N ARG A 83 4.26 9.06 11.56
CA ARG A 83 5.27 8.73 12.57
C ARG A 83 6.53 9.53 12.28
N TYR A 84 7.07 10.17 13.29
CA TYR A 84 8.29 10.98 13.15
C TYR A 84 9.20 10.87 14.34
N MET A 85 10.50 11.05 14.11
CA MET A 85 11.49 11.25 15.15
C MET A 85 12.56 12.21 14.66
N ILE A 86 12.89 13.20 15.46
CA ILE A 86 14.07 14.05 15.26
C ILE A 86 15.22 13.37 15.96
N TYR A 87 16.18 12.83 15.19
CA TYR A 87 17.33 12.13 15.74
C TYR A 87 18.57 13.02 15.87
N GLU A 88 18.56 14.17 15.20
CA GLU A 88 19.57 15.22 15.34
C GLU A 88 18.85 16.58 15.40
N GLY A 89 18.99 17.27 16.52
CA GLY A 89 18.32 18.56 16.73
C GLY A 89 19.09 19.71 16.06
N GLY A 90 18.38 20.59 15.38
CA GLY A 90 18.92 21.82 14.82
C GLY A 90 19.00 22.96 15.85
N LYS A 91 19.63 24.07 15.47
CA LYS A 91 19.76 25.27 16.30
C LYS A 91 19.10 26.50 15.67
N GLY A 92 18.63 26.38 14.44
CA GLY A 92 17.97 27.47 13.72
C GLY A 92 16.48 27.62 14.05
N PRO A 93 15.76 28.49 13.33
CA PRO A 93 14.34 28.71 13.53
C PRO A 93 13.50 27.47 13.20
N ASN A 94 12.33 27.37 13.81
CA ASN A 94 11.36 26.34 13.52
C ASN A 94 10.68 26.61 12.17
N ALA A 95 10.37 25.54 11.44
CA ALA A 95 9.61 25.63 10.20
C ALA A 95 8.13 25.93 10.48
N THR A 96 7.58 26.84 9.70
CA THR A 96 6.15 27.21 9.77
C THR A 96 5.55 27.25 8.38
N THR A 97 4.23 27.05 8.29
CA THR A 97 3.48 27.18 7.04
C THR A 97 3.71 28.55 6.40
N GLY A 98 3.85 28.58 5.08
CA GLY A 98 4.10 29.79 4.30
C GLY A 98 5.59 30.13 4.11
N GLN A 99 6.51 29.39 4.73
CA GLN A 99 7.95 29.50 4.46
C GLN A 99 8.38 28.52 3.38
N VAL A 100 9.44 28.85 2.65
CA VAL A 100 10.09 27.91 1.72
C VAL A 100 11.14 27.13 2.49
N ALA A 101 10.93 25.82 2.59
CA ALA A 101 11.89 24.89 3.16
C ALA A 101 12.87 24.40 2.09
N LYS A 102 14.17 24.40 2.41
CA LYS A 102 15.21 23.73 1.63
C LYS A 102 15.69 22.50 2.39
N VAL A 103 15.63 21.33 1.75
CA VAL A 103 15.88 20.05 2.41
C VAL A 103 16.83 19.15 1.60
N ASN A 104 17.65 18.38 2.32
CA ASN A 104 18.18 17.12 1.83
C ASN A 104 17.25 15.99 2.24
N TYR A 105 17.14 14.95 1.42
CA TYR A 105 16.25 13.83 1.71
C TYR A 105 16.68 12.52 1.05
N GLU A 106 16.25 11.42 1.63
CA GLU A 106 16.18 10.10 1.03
C GLU A 106 14.80 9.54 1.27
N VAL A 107 14.16 8.99 0.22
CA VAL A 107 12.85 8.32 0.31
C VAL A 107 13.04 6.84 0.07
N THR A 108 12.51 6.02 0.98
CA THR A 108 12.55 4.57 0.86
C THR A 108 11.18 3.95 1.13
N LEU A 109 10.96 2.72 0.66
CA LEU A 109 9.85 1.88 1.10
C LEU A 109 10.16 1.21 2.44
N LEU A 110 9.14 0.58 3.06
CA LEU A 110 9.31 -0.19 4.30
C LEU A 110 10.27 -1.37 4.16
N ASP A 111 10.42 -1.93 2.96
CA ASP A 111 11.38 -3.01 2.65
C ASP A 111 12.82 -2.52 2.49
N GLY A 112 13.04 -1.20 2.47
CA GLY A 112 14.33 -0.56 2.29
C GLY A 112 14.68 -0.23 0.84
N THR A 113 13.78 -0.46 -0.12
CA THR A 113 13.97 -0.04 -1.51
C THR A 113 14.09 1.47 -1.59
N LYS A 114 15.20 1.98 -2.14
CA LYS A 114 15.41 3.42 -2.35
C LYS A 114 14.65 3.89 -3.58
N LEU A 115 13.93 4.99 -3.41
CA LEU A 115 13.10 5.58 -4.46
C LEU A 115 13.72 6.88 -4.97
N TYR A 116 13.94 7.84 -4.08
CA TYR A 116 14.46 9.16 -4.38
C TYR A 116 15.52 9.59 -3.38
N SER A 117 16.45 10.44 -3.83
CA SER A 117 17.51 11.00 -2.97
C SER A 117 18.00 12.32 -3.50
N SER A 118 18.20 13.29 -2.62
CA SER A 118 18.86 14.56 -2.92
C SER A 118 20.35 14.41 -3.26
N GLN A 119 20.94 13.24 -3.04
CA GLN A 119 22.29 12.94 -3.54
C GLN A 119 22.33 12.83 -5.07
N GLU A 120 21.20 12.41 -5.69
CA GLU A 120 21.06 12.28 -7.14
C GLU A 120 20.57 13.57 -7.79
N THR A 121 19.64 14.27 -7.16
CA THR A 121 18.90 15.41 -7.74
C THR A 121 19.30 16.77 -7.17
N GLY A 122 20.10 16.80 -6.11
CA GLY A 122 20.36 18.00 -5.30
C GLY A 122 19.25 18.26 -4.27
N PRO A 123 19.49 19.22 -3.35
CA PRO A 123 18.50 19.65 -2.38
C PRO A 123 17.22 20.16 -3.03
N GLN A 124 16.08 19.85 -2.45
CA GLN A 124 14.77 20.32 -2.92
C GLN A 124 14.29 21.52 -2.09
N GLU A 125 13.58 22.44 -2.76
CA GLU A 125 12.90 23.56 -2.12
C GLU A 125 11.39 23.40 -2.35
N PHE A 126 10.56 23.66 -1.32
CA PHE A 126 9.11 23.68 -1.42
C PHE A 126 8.49 24.65 -0.42
N LEU A 127 7.35 25.24 -0.78
CA LEU A 127 6.56 26.14 0.05
C LEU A 127 5.68 25.31 1.01
N ILE A 128 5.96 25.40 2.31
CA ILE A 128 5.29 24.61 3.35
C ILE A 128 3.79 24.90 3.37
N GLY A 129 2.98 23.85 3.19
CA GLY A 129 1.52 23.90 3.21
C GLY A 129 0.86 24.30 1.90
N MET A 130 1.62 24.59 0.81
CA MET A 130 1.06 25.10 -0.44
C MET A 130 1.54 24.39 -1.70
N ASP A 131 2.78 23.86 -1.75
CA ASP A 131 3.31 23.18 -2.93
C ASP A 131 2.76 21.75 -3.08
N ASN A 132 2.94 21.20 -4.26
CA ASN A 132 2.51 19.83 -4.58
C ASN A 132 3.55 18.81 -4.09
N VAL A 133 3.73 18.72 -2.78
CA VAL A 133 4.45 17.64 -2.10
C VAL A 133 3.49 16.91 -1.18
N GLU A 134 3.89 15.77 -0.63
CA GLU A 134 3.04 14.94 0.22
C GLU A 134 2.54 15.71 1.45
N SER A 135 1.27 15.50 1.80
CA SER A 135 0.67 16.16 2.97
C SER A 135 1.39 15.80 4.26
N GLY A 136 1.91 14.56 4.36
CA GLY A 136 2.74 14.13 5.48
C GLY A 136 4.09 14.84 5.55
N LEU A 137 4.67 15.26 4.41
CA LEU A 137 5.90 16.06 4.38
C LEU A 137 5.62 17.49 4.84
N HIS A 138 4.50 18.10 4.39
CA HIS A 138 4.07 19.40 4.88
C HIS A 138 3.88 19.41 6.40
N GLU A 139 3.24 18.41 6.96
CA GLU A 139 3.05 18.27 8.39
C GLU A 139 4.40 18.05 9.11
N GLY A 140 5.15 17.03 8.66
CA GLY A 140 6.38 16.60 9.33
C GLY A 140 7.45 17.68 9.41
N ILE A 141 7.58 18.52 8.37
CA ILE A 141 8.57 19.59 8.36
C ILE A 141 8.28 20.65 9.44
N THR A 142 7.03 20.85 9.85
CA THR A 142 6.66 21.83 10.90
C THR A 142 7.14 21.39 12.29
N TYR A 143 7.50 20.14 12.49
CA TYR A 143 8.11 19.65 13.72
C TYR A 143 9.63 19.87 13.77
N MET A 144 10.23 20.35 12.66
CA MET A 144 11.66 20.52 12.49
C MET A 144 12.09 21.99 12.67
N ASN A 145 13.34 22.17 13.02
CA ASN A 145 14.04 23.45 12.97
C ASN A 145 15.29 23.34 12.08
N VAL A 146 15.76 24.47 11.57
CA VAL A 146 16.92 24.49 10.65
C VAL A 146 18.13 23.85 11.30
N GLY A 147 18.75 22.92 10.56
CA GLY A 147 19.87 22.08 10.97
C GLY A 147 19.45 20.76 11.62
N SER A 148 18.16 20.48 11.78
CA SER A 148 17.71 19.18 12.32
C SER A 148 17.62 18.10 11.23
N LYS A 149 17.76 16.84 11.69
CA LYS A 149 17.50 15.64 10.88
C LYS A 149 16.42 14.80 11.51
N ALA A 150 15.55 14.28 10.69
CA ALA A 150 14.39 13.50 11.11
C ALA A 150 14.17 12.29 10.22
N LYS A 151 13.57 11.25 10.81
CA LYS A 151 12.90 10.19 10.07
C LYS A 151 11.41 10.37 10.19
N MET A 152 10.71 10.21 9.06
CA MET A 152 9.26 10.29 8.99
C MET A 152 8.74 9.09 8.24
N ILE A 153 7.67 8.45 8.74
CA ILE A 153 6.95 7.41 8.02
C ILE A 153 5.58 7.97 7.68
N LEU A 154 5.33 8.12 6.39
CA LEU A 154 4.09 8.62 5.84
C LEU A 154 3.21 7.44 5.45
N PRO A 155 2.06 7.25 6.12
CA PRO A 155 1.04 6.31 5.68
C PRO A 155 0.54 6.67 4.29
N ILE A 156 -0.10 5.73 3.61
CA ILE A 156 -0.63 5.84 2.24
C ILE A 156 -1.37 7.17 2.02
N HIS A 157 -2.28 7.52 2.94
CA HIS A 157 -3.13 8.72 2.82
C HIS A 157 -2.39 10.05 3.04
N LEU A 158 -1.20 10.02 3.63
CA LEU A 158 -0.31 11.17 3.80
C LEU A 158 0.83 11.21 2.78
N ALA A 159 0.97 10.16 1.98
CA ALA A 159 1.93 9.99 0.89
C ALA A 159 1.25 10.19 -0.48
N HIS A 160 1.47 9.28 -1.44
CA HIS A 160 0.92 9.36 -2.80
C HIS A 160 -0.42 8.61 -2.97
N GLY A 161 -1.04 8.15 -1.88
CA GLY A 161 -2.37 7.53 -1.90
C GLY A 161 -2.42 6.21 -2.67
N LEU A 162 -3.61 5.94 -3.22
CA LEU A 162 -3.91 4.67 -3.88
C LEU A 162 -3.22 4.50 -5.24
N LEU A 163 -2.77 5.57 -5.87
CA LEU A 163 -2.20 5.54 -7.23
C LEU A 163 -0.67 5.51 -7.25
N GLY A 164 0.00 5.96 -6.19
CA GLY A 164 1.44 6.21 -6.21
C GLY A 164 1.78 7.51 -6.96
N ASP A 165 3.05 7.66 -7.40
CA ASP A 165 3.52 8.84 -8.15
C ASP A 165 3.66 8.59 -9.66
N GLU A 166 3.12 7.47 -10.15
CA GLU A 166 3.22 7.01 -11.55
C GLU A 166 4.67 6.82 -12.04
N ASN A 167 5.64 6.76 -11.13
CA ASN A 167 7.05 6.60 -11.45
C ASN A 167 7.72 5.54 -10.55
N LYS A 168 8.30 5.94 -9.42
CA LYS A 168 9.03 5.04 -8.52
C LYS A 168 8.21 4.61 -7.29
N ILE A 169 7.25 5.43 -6.85
CA ILE A 169 6.41 5.11 -5.69
C ILE A 169 5.21 4.28 -6.14
N PRO A 170 5.10 3.01 -5.71
CA PRO A 170 3.97 2.15 -6.07
C PRO A 170 2.65 2.67 -5.50
N SER A 171 1.55 2.17 -6.05
CA SER A 171 0.23 2.32 -5.45
C SER A 171 0.18 1.72 -4.04
N ASN A 172 -0.57 2.35 -3.15
CA ASN A 172 -0.72 1.92 -1.74
C ASN A 172 0.62 1.79 -0.99
N ALA A 173 1.58 2.67 -1.28
CA ALA A 173 2.89 2.62 -0.63
C ALA A 173 2.96 3.53 0.60
N THR A 174 3.31 2.94 1.74
CA THR A 174 3.87 3.66 2.89
C THR A 174 5.31 4.01 2.59
N ILE A 175 5.71 5.26 2.75
CA ILE A 175 7.07 5.73 2.48
C ILE A 175 7.77 6.25 3.72
N ILE A 176 9.09 6.16 3.71
CA ILE A 176 9.96 6.65 4.77
C ILE A 176 10.82 7.76 4.21
N TYR A 177 10.77 8.92 4.83
CA TYR A 177 11.73 9.99 4.63
C TYR A 177 12.83 9.93 5.69
N ASP A 178 14.07 10.04 5.23
CA ASP A 178 15.21 10.51 6.04
C ASP A 178 15.54 11.91 5.54
N ILE A 179 15.32 12.93 6.35
CA ILE A 179 15.26 14.33 5.89
C ILE A 179 16.08 15.24 6.79
N GLU A 180 16.78 16.21 6.18
CA GLU A 180 17.52 17.27 6.85
C GLU A 180 16.97 18.63 6.39
N LEU A 181 16.57 19.48 7.33
CA LEU A 181 16.15 20.85 7.04
C LEU A 181 17.35 21.78 6.99
N LEU A 182 17.75 22.21 5.78
CA LEU A 182 18.95 23.02 5.56
C LEU A 182 18.71 24.50 5.81
N ALA A 183 17.58 25.05 5.34
CA ALA A 183 17.27 26.47 5.41
C ALA A 183 15.76 26.73 5.32
N LEU A 184 15.35 27.89 5.79
CA LEU A 184 14.02 28.48 5.60
C LEU A 184 14.17 29.88 4.97
N LYS A 185 13.24 30.21 4.06
CA LYS A 185 13.13 31.53 3.40
C LYS A 185 11.74 32.11 3.57
#